data_16720772f6b62210ab3a3c227de56a34
#
_entry.id   16720772f6b62210ab3a3c227de56a34
#
_cell.length_a   1.000
_cell.length_b   1.000
_cell.length_c   1.000
_cell.angle_alpha   90.00
_cell.angle_beta   90.00
_cell.angle_gamma   90.00
#
_symmetry.space_group_name_H-M   'P 1'
#
loop_
_entity.id
_entity.type
_entity.pdbx_description
1 polymer ?
#
loop_
_entity_poly.entity_id
_entity_poly.type
_entity_poly.pdbx_seq_one_letter_code
_entity_poly.pdbx_strand_id
1 'polypeptide(L)'
;MTQRLGVIGSQRNGACVLASGRPWNRDMADVLGSRTGCDFVLISDPKELTTAKLTLINPKFVFFPHWSHRIDSSIYGQFECVIFHMTDLPYGRGGSPLQNLIARGIYETKISALRCVKEMDAGPIYLKKPLSLFGSAEEIFLRASGVIENMIIEILEELPEPRPQEGVTTVFKRRSPDEGNMATAESLDQAFDLIRMLDAEGYPNAFLNVGPFKIEFSRASRKSDQVLADVRISIADNAKEKDENDKNRK
;
A
#
# COMPACT_ATOMS: atom_id res chain seq x y z
N MET A 1 19.80 46.16 -31.60
CA MET A 1 20.49 45.36 -30.56
C MET A 1 19.43 44.57 -29.81
N THR A 2 19.19 43.33 -30.22
CA THR A 2 18.13 42.48 -29.64
C THR A 2 18.83 41.47 -28.73
N GLN A 3 18.72 41.65 -27.43
CA GLN A 3 19.24 40.69 -26.45
C GLN A 3 18.38 39.42 -26.49
N ARG A 4 18.96 38.31 -26.85
CA ARG A 4 18.39 36.98 -26.66
C ARG A 4 18.43 36.66 -25.16
N LEU A 5 17.28 36.57 -24.51
CA LEU A 5 17.13 35.96 -23.20
C LEU A 5 17.49 34.46 -23.35
N GLY A 6 18.64 34.10 -22.75
CA GLY A 6 19.06 32.70 -22.63
C GLY A 6 18.06 31.97 -21.75
N VAL A 7 17.44 30.93 -22.28
CA VAL A 7 16.74 29.92 -21.50
C VAL A 7 17.78 29.24 -20.62
N ILE A 8 17.74 29.53 -19.33
CA ILE A 8 18.52 28.79 -18.31
C ILE A 8 17.93 27.38 -18.31
N GLY A 9 18.63 26.43 -18.94
CA GLY A 9 18.32 25.02 -18.86
C GLY A 9 18.36 24.60 -17.39
N SER A 10 17.21 24.29 -16.80
CA SER A 10 17.13 23.68 -15.49
C SER A 10 17.93 22.37 -15.55
N GLN A 11 19.04 22.27 -14.81
CA GLN A 11 19.70 21.00 -14.57
C GLN A 11 18.67 20.10 -13.90
N ARG A 12 18.21 19.07 -14.61
CA ARG A 12 17.31 18.05 -14.05
C ARG A 12 18.06 17.35 -12.93
N ASN A 13 17.44 17.23 -11.76
CA ASN A 13 18.05 16.67 -10.55
C ASN A 13 18.26 15.14 -10.59
N GLY A 14 18.40 14.55 -11.78
CA GLY A 14 18.57 13.12 -12.01
C GLY A 14 17.24 12.38 -12.18
N ALA A 15 17.35 11.09 -12.48
CA ALA A 15 16.19 10.21 -12.64
C ALA A 15 15.86 9.50 -11.32
N CYS A 16 14.57 9.28 -11.07
CA CYS A 16 14.03 8.42 -10.01
C CYS A 16 13.03 7.43 -10.60
N VAL A 17 12.85 6.29 -9.95
CA VAL A 17 11.82 5.32 -10.32
C VAL A 17 10.78 5.26 -9.22
N LEU A 18 9.50 5.27 -9.63
CA LEU A 18 8.35 5.02 -8.77
C LEU A 18 7.76 3.66 -9.15
N ALA A 19 7.89 2.65 -8.29
CA ALA A 19 7.34 1.32 -8.52
C ALA A 19 6.01 1.18 -7.77
N SER A 20 4.87 1.27 -8.48
CA SER A 20 3.53 1.13 -7.90
C SER A 20 2.49 0.76 -8.94
N GLY A 21 1.72 -0.32 -8.69
CA GLY A 21 0.57 -0.71 -9.51
C GLY A 21 -0.78 -0.26 -8.93
N ARG A 22 -0.80 0.63 -7.94
CA ARG A 22 -2.04 1.05 -7.29
C ARG A 22 -2.70 2.23 -8.02
N PRO A 23 -4.03 2.19 -8.23
CA PRO A 23 -4.73 3.24 -9.00
C PRO A 23 -4.57 4.64 -8.38
N TRP A 24 -4.53 4.74 -7.06
CA TRP A 24 -4.35 6.01 -6.34
C TRP A 24 -2.93 6.60 -6.38
N ASN A 25 -1.95 5.88 -6.96
CA ASN A 25 -0.60 6.38 -7.19
C ASN A 25 -0.32 6.68 -8.67
N ARG A 26 -1.34 6.64 -9.54
CA ARG A 26 -1.17 6.79 -11.00
C ARG A 26 -0.50 8.10 -11.39
N ASP A 27 -0.92 9.20 -10.78
CA ASP A 27 -0.44 10.55 -11.10
C ASP A 27 0.73 10.99 -10.22
N MET A 28 1.14 10.17 -9.25
CA MET A 28 2.18 10.53 -8.28
C MET A 28 3.53 10.82 -8.94
N ALA A 29 3.89 10.12 -10.02
CA ALA A 29 5.15 10.35 -10.73
C ALA A 29 5.20 11.76 -11.37
N ASP A 30 4.10 12.22 -11.97
CA ASP A 30 3.99 13.55 -12.60
C ASP A 30 4.01 14.66 -11.53
N VAL A 31 3.30 14.45 -10.42
CA VAL A 31 3.29 15.39 -9.29
C VAL A 31 4.69 15.52 -8.69
N LEU A 32 5.36 14.41 -8.41
CA LEU A 32 6.73 14.40 -7.88
C LEU A 32 7.70 15.06 -8.86
N GLY A 33 7.60 14.75 -10.15
CA GLY A 33 8.43 15.38 -11.19
C GLY A 33 8.29 16.90 -11.22
N SER A 34 7.05 17.40 -11.15
CA SER A 34 6.78 18.85 -11.15
C SER A 34 7.26 19.55 -9.87
N ARG A 35 7.19 18.88 -8.71
CA ARG A 35 7.57 19.46 -7.41
C ARG A 35 9.06 19.41 -7.13
N THR A 36 9.78 18.41 -7.64
CA THR A 36 11.21 18.18 -7.32
C THR A 36 12.16 18.54 -8.45
N GLY A 37 11.65 18.67 -9.68
CA GLY A 37 12.48 18.84 -10.87
C GLY A 37 13.25 17.56 -11.28
N CYS A 38 12.98 16.40 -10.64
CA CYS A 38 13.52 15.10 -11.02
C CYS A 38 12.68 14.48 -12.15
N ASP A 39 13.31 13.65 -12.98
CA ASP A 39 12.58 12.81 -13.93
C ASP A 39 12.10 11.55 -13.21
N PHE A 40 10.77 11.37 -13.08
CA PHE A 40 10.18 10.16 -12.48
C PHE A 40 9.71 9.20 -13.55
N VAL A 41 10.17 7.94 -13.49
CA VAL A 41 9.71 6.84 -14.33
C VAL A 41 8.79 5.94 -13.50
N LEU A 42 7.50 5.85 -13.88
CA LEU A 42 6.55 4.93 -13.25
C LEU A 42 6.75 3.50 -13.79
N ILE A 43 6.90 2.53 -12.89
CA ILE A 43 6.86 1.09 -13.18
C ILE A 43 5.66 0.50 -12.46
N SER A 44 4.61 0.13 -13.19
CA SER A 44 3.37 -0.43 -12.61
C SER A 44 3.30 -1.96 -12.69
N ASP A 45 3.91 -2.57 -13.69
CA ASP A 45 4.00 -4.03 -13.82
C ASP A 45 5.26 -4.55 -13.12
N PRO A 46 5.14 -5.47 -12.14
CA PRO A 46 6.29 -6.10 -11.50
C PRO A 46 7.27 -6.78 -12.46
N LYS A 47 6.80 -7.26 -13.60
CA LYS A 47 7.63 -7.88 -14.63
C LYS A 47 8.57 -6.89 -15.32
N GLU A 48 8.23 -5.61 -15.30
CA GLU A 48 9.06 -4.56 -15.87
C GLU A 48 10.15 -4.06 -14.90
N LEU A 49 10.03 -4.39 -13.61
CA LEU A 49 11.02 -4.03 -12.61
C LEU A 49 12.22 -4.98 -12.70
N THR A 50 13.12 -4.69 -13.63
CA THR A 50 14.31 -5.50 -13.89
C THR A 50 15.60 -4.71 -13.71
N THR A 51 16.67 -5.38 -13.32
CA THR A 51 18.02 -4.76 -13.21
C THR A 51 18.43 -4.10 -14.52
N ALA A 52 18.16 -4.73 -15.67
CA ALA A 52 18.48 -4.18 -16.98
C ALA A 52 17.76 -2.84 -17.24
N LYS A 53 16.45 -2.75 -16.96
CA LYS A 53 15.70 -1.51 -17.11
C LYS A 53 16.18 -0.42 -16.15
N LEU A 54 16.46 -0.77 -14.91
CA LEU A 54 16.99 0.17 -13.92
C LEU A 54 18.39 0.66 -14.28
N THR A 55 19.25 -0.20 -14.83
CA THR A 55 20.58 0.21 -15.32
C THR A 55 20.48 1.24 -16.45
N LEU A 56 19.52 1.08 -17.39
CA LEU A 56 19.31 2.04 -18.46
C LEU A 56 18.78 3.39 -17.94
N ILE A 57 17.90 3.38 -16.92
CA ILE A 57 17.36 4.60 -16.30
C ILE A 57 18.44 5.27 -15.42
N ASN A 58 19.29 4.49 -14.78
CA ASN A 58 20.31 4.91 -13.80
C ASN A 58 19.70 5.82 -12.69
N PRO A 59 18.69 5.33 -11.95
CA PRO A 59 17.96 6.15 -11.00
C PRO A 59 18.78 6.41 -9.74
N LYS A 60 18.65 7.63 -9.18
CA LYS A 60 19.20 7.98 -7.86
C LYS A 60 18.50 7.20 -6.74
N PHE A 61 17.19 7.02 -6.87
CA PHE A 61 16.34 6.25 -5.96
C PHE A 61 15.30 5.44 -6.73
N VAL A 62 14.93 4.29 -6.17
CA VAL A 62 13.77 3.50 -6.57
C VAL A 62 12.80 3.49 -5.38
N PHE A 63 11.67 4.20 -5.48
CA PHE A 63 10.67 4.31 -4.45
C PHE A 63 9.54 3.30 -4.65
N PHE A 64 9.09 2.66 -3.57
CA PHE A 64 8.09 1.59 -3.58
C PHE A 64 6.86 1.94 -2.73
N PRO A 65 5.99 2.89 -3.16
CA PRO A 65 4.74 3.17 -2.46
C PRO A 65 3.73 2.04 -2.70
N HIS A 66 3.23 1.45 -1.61
CA HIS A 66 2.22 0.37 -1.62
C HIS A 66 2.58 -0.85 -2.50
N TRP A 67 3.85 -1.17 -2.62
CA TRP A 67 4.33 -2.31 -3.39
C TRP A 67 4.12 -3.62 -2.63
N SER A 68 3.43 -4.59 -3.23
CA SER A 68 3.08 -5.87 -2.59
C SER A 68 3.88 -7.07 -3.12
N HIS A 69 4.81 -6.83 -4.04
CA HIS A 69 5.66 -7.88 -4.63
C HIS A 69 7.03 -7.89 -3.97
N ARG A 70 7.67 -9.07 -4.00
CA ARG A 70 9.05 -9.19 -3.54
C ARG A 70 9.98 -8.41 -4.47
N ILE A 71 10.90 -7.65 -3.90
CA ILE A 71 11.98 -6.97 -4.63
C ILE A 71 13.17 -7.93 -4.68
N ASP A 72 13.70 -8.16 -5.87
CA ASP A 72 14.84 -9.06 -6.06
C ASP A 72 16.13 -8.48 -5.46
N SER A 73 17.00 -9.36 -4.95
CA SER A 73 18.27 -8.95 -4.35
C SER A 73 19.23 -8.29 -5.34
N SER A 74 19.13 -8.64 -6.63
CA SER A 74 19.89 -7.98 -7.68
C SER A 74 19.49 -6.51 -7.87
N ILE A 75 18.27 -6.11 -7.45
CA ILE A 75 17.80 -4.74 -7.52
C ILE A 75 18.28 -3.96 -6.30
N TYR A 76 17.88 -4.35 -5.08
CA TYR A 76 18.24 -3.59 -3.87
C TYR A 76 19.73 -3.72 -3.50
N GLY A 77 20.46 -4.64 -4.09
CA GLY A 77 21.93 -4.73 -3.96
C GLY A 77 22.71 -3.78 -4.87
N GLN A 78 22.05 -3.21 -5.89
CA GLN A 78 22.70 -2.31 -6.86
C GLN A 78 22.11 -0.89 -6.87
N PHE A 79 20.84 -0.74 -6.45
CA PHE A 79 20.12 0.53 -6.48
C PHE A 79 19.63 0.90 -5.08
N GLU A 80 19.58 2.19 -4.79
CA GLU A 80 19.03 2.70 -3.53
C GLU A 80 17.49 2.57 -3.56
N CYS A 81 16.98 1.55 -2.87
CA CYS A 81 15.57 1.17 -2.85
C CYS A 81 14.92 1.59 -1.54
N VAL A 82 13.87 2.41 -1.62
CA VAL A 82 13.12 2.92 -0.46
C VAL A 82 11.71 2.34 -0.45
N ILE A 83 11.36 1.61 0.61
CA ILE A 83 10.04 1.03 0.85
C ILE A 83 9.27 1.93 1.81
N PHE A 84 7.95 2.03 1.64
CA PHE A 84 7.05 2.72 2.57
C PHE A 84 6.15 1.71 3.27
N HIS A 85 6.40 1.49 4.56
CA HIS A 85 5.65 0.54 5.39
C HIS A 85 4.72 1.28 6.35
N MET A 86 3.44 0.84 6.40
CA MET A 86 2.36 1.55 7.12
C MET A 86 2.29 1.15 8.59
N THR A 87 3.45 1.08 9.28
CA THR A 87 3.55 0.89 10.73
C THR A 87 4.69 1.72 11.30
N ASP A 88 4.67 1.96 12.61
CA ASP A 88 5.79 2.56 13.35
C ASP A 88 6.85 1.49 13.65
N LEU A 89 7.66 1.16 12.61
CA LEU A 89 8.71 0.13 12.73
C LEU A 89 9.66 0.40 13.91
N PRO A 90 10.12 -0.65 14.62
CA PRO A 90 10.07 -2.07 14.30
C PRO A 90 8.77 -2.78 14.68
N TYR A 91 7.74 -2.08 15.15
CA TYR A 91 6.43 -2.66 15.40
C TYR A 91 5.71 -2.97 14.10
N GLY A 92 5.23 -4.21 13.92
CA GLY A 92 4.39 -4.60 12.80
C GLY A 92 5.13 -4.77 11.47
N ARG A 93 6.36 -5.31 11.46
CA ARG A 93 6.98 -5.82 10.22
C ARG A 93 6.10 -6.89 9.57
N GLY A 94 6.12 -7.03 8.24
CA GLY A 94 5.46 -8.11 7.53
C GLY A 94 4.15 -7.73 6.85
N GLY A 95 3.24 -8.71 6.71
CA GLY A 95 2.10 -8.61 5.81
C GLY A 95 0.88 -7.90 6.38
N SER A 96 0.07 -7.33 5.47
CA SER A 96 -1.23 -6.68 5.77
C SER A 96 -1.17 -5.68 6.93
N PRO A 97 -0.25 -4.69 6.91
CA PRO A 97 -0.01 -3.80 8.05
C PRO A 97 -1.28 -3.04 8.45
N LEU A 98 -1.99 -2.42 7.51
CA LEU A 98 -3.21 -1.67 7.78
C LEU A 98 -4.28 -2.53 8.48
N GLN A 99 -4.60 -3.69 7.89
CA GLN A 99 -5.64 -4.57 8.42
C GLN A 99 -5.27 -5.13 9.80
N ASN A 100 -3.99 -5.45 9.99
CA ASN A 100 -3.50 -5.93 11.27
C ASN A 100 -3.52 -4.86 12.38
N LEU A 101 -3.31 -3.59 12.04
CA LEU A 101 -3.44 -2.46 12.98
C LEU A 101 -4.90 -2.23 13.36
N ILE A 102 -5.79 -2.15 12.37
CA ILE A 102 -7.22 -1.92 12.60
C ILE A 102 -7.83 -3.05 13.43
N ALA A 103 -7.53 -4.32 13.10
CA ALA A 103 -8.02 -5.47 13.86
C ALA A 103 -7.56 -5.49 15.33
N ARG A 104 -6.55 -4.67 15.70
CA ARG A 104 -6.08 -4.47 17.08
C ARG A 104 -6.62 -3.21 17.73
N GLY A 105 -7.57 -2.52 17.08
CA GLY A 105 -8.15 -1.27 17.57
C GLY A 105 -7.17 -0.10 17.57
N ILE A 106 -6.17 -0.12 16.69
CA ILE A 106 -5.19 0.97 16.56
C ILE A 106 -5.71 1.96 15.54
N TYR A 107 -5.87 3.22 15.94
CA TYR A 107 -6.39 4.30 15.10
C TYR A 107 -5.32 5.30 14.63
N GLU A 108 -4.13 5.23 15.19
CA GLU A 108 -3.00 6.10 14.85
C GLU A 108 -1.74 5.27 14.68
N THR A 109 -0.96 5.57 13.65
CA THR A 109 0.32 4.91 13.39
C THR A 109 1.29 5.87 12.71
N LYS A 110 2.39 5.35 12.19
CA LYS A 110 3.30 6.09 11.30
C LYS A 110 3.50 5.31 10.00
N ILE A 111 3.86 6.03 8.95
CA ILE A 111 4.50 5.44 7.78
C ILE A 111 6.00 5.52 8.01
N SER A 112 6.69 4.40 7.88
CA SER A 112 8.15 4.33 7.93
C SER A 112 8.70 4.20 6.51
N ALA A 113 9.54 5.17 6.07
CA ALA A 113 10.35 5.04 4.87
C ALA A 113 11.67 4.37 5.24
N LEU A 114 11.96 3.23 4.64
CA LEU A 114 13.12 2.41 5.00
C LEU A 114 13.86 1.92 3.76
N ARG A 115 15.18 1.71 3.89
CA ARG A 115 15.99 1.06 2.87
C ARG A 115 15.58 -0.40 2.72
N CYS A 116 15.46 -0.88 1.48
CA CYS A 116 15.20 -2.28 1.21
C CYS A 116 16.43 -3.12 1.57
N VAL A 117 16.23 -4.19 2.34
CA VAL A 117 17.24 -5.18 2.71
C VAL A 117 16.66 -6.60 2.54
N LYS A 118 17.50 -7.62 2.76
CA LYS A 118 17.10 -9.03 2.61
C LYS A 118 15.95 -9.43 3.55
N GLU A 119 16.02 -9.00 4.79
CA GLU A 119 15.00 -9.26 5.82
C GLU A 119 13.83 -8.28 5.63
N MET A 120 12.61 -8.84 5.59
CA MET A 120 11.39 -8.06 5.34
C MET A 120 11.20 -6.96 6.38
N ASP A 121 11.03 -5.74 5.92
CA ASP A 121 10.77 -4.52 6.69
C ASP A 121 11.78 -4.25 7.82
N ALA A 122 13.01 -4.80 7.71
CA ALA A 122 14.05 -4.70 8.74
C ALA A 122 15.13 -3.65 8.43
N GLY A 123 15.09 -3.02 7.26
CA GLY A 123 16.10 -2.05 6.86
C GLY A 123 16.15 -0.79 7.72
N PRO A 124 17.24 -0.02 7.65
CA PRO A 124 17.36 1.25 8.36
C PRO A 124 16.34 2.27 7.81
N ILE A 125 15.88 3.15 8.69
CA ILE A 125 14.78 4.10 8.45
C ILE A 125 15.33 5.46 8.06
N TYR A 126 14.87 6.00 6.93
CA TYR A 126 15.12 7.37 6.50
C TYR A 126 14.34 8.37 7.34
N LEU A 127 13.02 8.18 7.42
CA LEU A 127 12.13 9.03 8.19
C LEU A 127 10.80 8.33 8.49
N LYS A 128 10.03 8.90 9.41
CA LYS A 128 8.70 8.45 9.77
C LYS A 128 7.74 9.63 9.80
N LYS A 129 6.51 9.44 9.30
CA LYS A 129 5.44 10.45 9.36
C LYS A 129 4.17 9.84 9.95
N PRO A 130 3.39 10.61 10.73
CA PRO A 130 2.14 10.12 11.33
C PRO A 130 1.11 9.77 10.25
N LEU A 131 0.29 8.76 10.53
CA LEU A 131 -0.83 8.33 9.70
C LEU A 131 -2.03 8.01 10.58
N SER A 132 -3.15 8.69 10.34
CA SER A 132 -4.43 8.36 10.94
C SER A 132 -5.09 7.20 10.21
N LEU A 133 -5.65 6.24 10.97
CA LEU A 133 -6.34 5.05 10.47
C LEU A 133 -7.87 5.15 10.62
N PHE A 134 -8.40 6.37 10.77
CA PHE A 134 -9.84 6.62 10.69
C PHE A 134 -10.32 6.56 9.23
N GLY A 135 -11.52 6.01 9.03
CA GLY A 135 -12.14 5.83 7.72
C GLY A 135 -12.00 4.42 7.16
N SER A 136 -12.38 4.26 5.90
CA SER A 136 -12.22 3.03 5.12
C SER A 136 -10.77 2.79 4.73
N ALA A 137 -10.44 1.56 4.30
CA ALA A 137 -9.11 1.24 3.79
C ALA A 137 -8.73 2.13 2.60
N GLU A 138 -9.69 2.43 1.70
CA GLU A 138 -9.45 3.29 0.55
C GLU A 138 -9.09 4.72 0.97
N GLU A 139 -9.87 5.33 1.89
CA GLU A 139 -9.57 6.66 2.43
C GLU A 139 -8.21 6.72 3.12
N ILE A 140 -7.83 5.65 3.83
CA ILE A 140 -6.53 5.55 4.49
C ILE A 140 -5.41 5.41 3.46
N PHE A 141 -5.57 4.61 2.40
CA PHE A 141 -4.57 4.48 1.34
C PHE A 141 -4.39 5.78 0.55
N LEU A 142 -5.46 6.51 0.25
CA LEU A 142 -5.39 7.83 -0.38
C LEU A 142 -4.62 8.83 0.51
N ARG A 143 -4.94 8.87 1.80
CA ARG A 143 -4.22 9.68 2.80
C ARG A 143 -2.75 9.28 2.88
N ALA A 144 -2.46 7.99 2.95
CA ALA A 144 -1.10 7.46 3.00
C ALA A 144 -0.29 7.85 1.76
N SER A 145 -0.91 7.84 0.56
CA SER A 145 -0.25 8.28 -0.67
C SER A 145 0.20 9.74 -0.61
N GLY A 146 -0.63 10.65 -0.10
CA GLY A 146 -0.25 12.05 0.10
C GLY A 146 0.88 12.22 1.13
N VAL A 147 0.88 11.41 2.20
CA VAL A 147 1.99 11.39 3.17
C VAL A 147 3.26 10.88 2.50
N ILE A 148 3.20 9.77 1.76
CA ILE A 148 4.35 9.17 1.05
C ILE A 148 4.93 10.14 0.02
N GLU A 149 4.09 10.84 -0.74
CA GLU A 149 4.53 11.87 -1.69
C GLU A 149 5.41 12.92 -1.01
N ASN A 150 4.96 13.47 0.12
CA ASN A 150 5.75 14.44 0.89
C ASN A 150 7.03 13.81 1.48
N MET A 151 6.99 12.54 1.90
CA MET A 151 8.18 11.82 2.38
C MET A 151 9.22 11.64 1.26
N ILE A 152 8.79 11.35 0.03
CA ILE A 152 9.69 11.24 -1.14
C ILE A 152 10.39 12.57 -1.39
N ILE A 153 9.64 13.68 -1.36
CA ILE A 153 10.21 15.03 -1.56
C ILE A 153 11.25 15.33 -0.48
N GLU A 154 10.90 15.12 0.79
CA GLU A 154 11.82 15.35 1.92
C GLU A 154 13.09 14.49 1.80
N ILE A 155 12.99 13.22 1.36
CA ILE A 155 14.16 12.36 1.13
C ILE A 155 15.03 12.91 0.01
N LEU A 156 14.45 13.45 -1.07
CA LEU A 156 15.21 13.99 -2.20
C LEU A 156 15.87 15.33 -1.88
N GLU A 157 15.24 16.16 -1.06
CA GLU A 157 15.74 17.48 -0.67
C GLU A 157 16.79 17.39 0.44
N GLU A 158 16.55 16.58 1.47
CA GLU A 158 17.40 16.54 2.66
C GLU A 158 18.44 15.42 2.60
N LEU A 159 18.24 14.38 1.78
CA LEU A 159 19.12 13.21 1.66
C LEU A 159 19.49 12.63 3.04
N PRO A 160 18.52 12.34 3.91
CA PRO A 160 18.81 11.89 5.28
C PRO A 160 19.55 10.55 5.30
N GLU A 161 20.52 10.42 6.17
CA GLU A 161 21.18 9.13 6.42
C GLU A 161 20.23 8.20 7.17
N PRO A 162 19.92 6.99 6.60
CA PRO A 162 19.00 6.06 7.24
C PRO A 162 19.62 5.44 8.48
N ARG A 163 18.83 5.37 9.56
CA ARG A 163 19.25 4.88 10.88
C ARG A 163 18.69 3.51 11.18
N PRO A 164 19.43 2.62 11.87
CA PRO A 164 18.91 1.33 12.32
C PRO A 164 17.60 1.49 13.09
N GLN A 165 16.74 0.48 12.97
CA GLN A 165 15.51 0.44 13.76
C GLN A 165 15.83 0.18 15.22
N GLU A 166 15.17 0.91 16.14
CA GLU A 166 15.30 0.76 17.58
C GLU A 166 13.97 0.37 18.22
N GLY A 167 13.97 -0.51 19.22
CA GLY A 167 12.80 -0.96 19.96
C GLY A 167 12.47 -2.43 19.77
N VAL A 168 11.28 -2.84 20.28
CA VAL A 168 10.82 -4.23 20.25
C VAL A 168 10.19 -4.55 18.90
N THR A 169 10.77 -5.54 18.21
CA THR A 169 10.23 -6.00 16.93
C THR A 169 8.97 -6.85 17.13
N THR A 170 7.94 -6.52 16.37
CA THR A 170 6.71 -7.32 16.23
C THR A 170 6.51 -7.68 14.77
N VAL A 171 6.05 -8.90 14.48
CA VAL A 171 5.83 -9.38 13.12
C VAL A 171 4.34 -9.64 12.89
N PHE A 172 3.79 -9.07 11.82
CA PHE A 172 2.44 -9.32 11.37
C PHE A 172 2.41 -10.42 10.32
N LYS A 173 1.51 -11.37 10.48
CA LYS A 173 1.20 -12.35 9.43
C LYS A 173 0.36 -11.68 8.34
N ARG A 174 0.60 -12.06 7.08
CA ARG A 174 -0.28 -11.67 5.99
C ARG A 174 -1.66 -12.31 6.20
N ARG A 175 -2.71 -11.49 6.17
CA ARG A 175 -4.09 -11.96 6.31
C ARG A 175 -4.55 -12.66 5.04
N SER A 176 -5.35 -13.69 5.23
CA SER A 176 -6.04 -14.39 4.13
C SER A 176 -7.44 -13.79 3.88
N PRO A 177 -8.03 -13.98 2.68
CA PRO A 177 -9.40 -13.56 2.41
C PRO A 177 -10.43 -14.13 3.39
N ASP A 178 -10.23 -15.36 3.88
CA ASP A 178 -11.14 -16.02 4.81
C ASP A 178 -11.27 -15.31 6.16
N GLU A 179 -10.24 -14.57 6.57
CA GLU A 179 -10.27 -13.72 7.77
C GLU A 179 -11.18 -12.49 7.63
N GLY A 180 -11.78 -12.28 6.46
CA GLY A 180 -12.84 -11.31 6.20
C GLY A 180 -14.25 -11.80 6.56
N ASN A 181 -14.39 -13.03 7.09
CA ASN A 181 -15.69 -13.60 7.44
C ASN A 181 -16.30 -12.89 8.65
N MET A 182 -17.43 -12.20 8.44
CA MET A 182 -18.17 -11.45 9.46
C MET A 182 -18.74 -12.33 10.58
N ALA A 183 -18.86 -13.65 10.36
CA ALA A 183 -19.32 -14.59 11.40
C ALA A 183 -18.35 -14.67 12.59
N THR A 184 -17.12 -14.15 12.46
CA THR A 184 -16.12 -14.12 13.54
C THR A 184 -16.19 -12.85 14.39
N ALA A 185 -17.02 -11.86 14.01
CA ALA A 185 -17.14 -10.61 14.74
C ALA A 185 -18.01 -10.83 16.00
N GLU A 186 -17.50 -10.42 17.16
CA GLU A 186 -18.14 -10.57 18.46
C GLU A 186 -18.74 -9.25 18.98
N SER A 187 -18.49 -8.14 18.27
CA SER A 187 -19.02 -6.82 18.63
C SER A 187 -19.30 -5.97 17.40
N LEU A 188 -20.09 -4.88 17.58
CA LEU A 188 -20.34 -3.92 16.52
C LEU A 188 -19.06 -3.21 16.05
N ASP A 189 -18.11 -2.99 16.94
CA ASP A 189 -16.83 -2.36 16.60
C ASP A 189 -15.96 -3.31 15.78
N GLN A 190 -15.91 -4.59 16.13
CA GLN A 190 -15.22 -5.60 15.30
C GLN A 190 -15.90 -5.76 13.93
N ALA A 191 -17.23 -5.76 13.87
CA ALA A 191 -17.97 -5.82 12.61
C ALA A 191 -17.67 -4.60 11.74
N PHE A 192 -17.68 -3.41 12.30
CA PHE A 192 -17.33 -2.17 11.62
C PHE A 192 -15.89 -2.18 11.11
N ASP A 193 -14.94 -2.53 11.98
CA ASP A 193 -13.51 -2.58 11.65
C ASP A 193 -13.23 -3.61 10.56
N LEU A 194 -13.90 -4.77 10.59
CA LEU A 194 -13.74 -5.82 9.60
C LEU A 194 -14.21 -5.36 8.21
N ILE A 195 -15.33 -4.62 8.13
CA ILE A 195 -15.82 -4.08 6.87
C ILE A 195 -14.86 -2.98 6.38
N ARG A 196 -14.60 -1.94 7.19
CA ARG A 196 -13.84 -0.76 6.75
C ARG A 196 -12.41 -1.05 6.37
N MET A 197 -11.74 -2.02 7.04
CA MET A 197 -10.33 -2.35 6.76
C MET A 197 -10.13 -3.12 5.44
N LEU A 198 -11.20 -3.65 4.86
CA LEU A 198 -11.21 -4.37 3.59
C LEU A 198 -11.89 -3.58 2.45
N ASP A 199 -12.45 -2.40 2.77
CA ASP A 199 -13.18 -1.55 1.83
C ASP A 199 -12.21 -0.64 1.06
N ALA A 200 -11.56 -1.24 0.04
CA ALA A 200 -10.71 -0.56 -0.92
C ALA A 200 -10.66 -1.33 -2.24
N GLU A 201 -10.44 -0.63 -3.35
CA GLU A 201 -10.29 -1.25 -4.67
C GLU A 201 -9.19 -2.31 -4.68
N GLY A 202 -9.50 -3.50 -5.23
CA GLY A 202 -8.57 -4.62 -5.33
C GLY A 202 -8.35 -5.41 -4.03
N TYR A 203 -9.17 -5.16 -3.00
CA TYR A 203 -9.22 -5.96 -1.78
C TYR A 203 -10.49 -6.83 -1.73
N PRO A 204 -10.42 -8.05 -1.14
CA PRO A 204 -11.62 -8.84 -0.88
C PRO A 204 -12.43 -8.18 0.23
N ASN A 205 -13.72 -7.90 -0.02
CA ASN A 205 -14.62 -7.33 0.97
C ASN A 205 -14.86 -8.29 2.15
N ALA A 206 -15.25 -7.74 3.30
CA ALA A 206 -15.82 -8.52 4.39
C ALA A 206 -17.09 -9.23 3.92
N PHE A 207 -17.33 -10.47 4.38
CA PHE A 207 -18.41 -11.28 3.83
C PHE A 207 -19.08 -12.19 4.88
N LEU A 208 -20.28 -12.67 4.52
CA LEU A 208 -20.97 -13.82 5.13
C LEU A 208 -21.38 -14.80 4.04
N ASN A 209 -21.32 -16.10 4.34
CA ASN A 209 -21.92 -17.13 3.53
C ASN A 209 -23.23 -17.60 4.18
N VAL A 210 -24.35 -17.51 3.45
CA VAL A 210 -25.68 -17.89 3.92
C VAL A 210 -26.35 -18.76 2.86
N GLY A 211 -26.45 -20.06 3.13
CA GLY A 211 -26.93 -21.03 2.13
C GLY A 211 -26.06 -21.01 0.88
N PRO A 212 -26.65 -20.82 -0.33
CA PRO A 212 -25.91 -20.75 -1.57
C PRO A 212 -25.34 -19.35 -1.87
N PHE A 213 -25.53 -18.37 -0.99
CA PHE A 213 -25.17 -16.98 -1.23
C PHE A 213 -23.90 -16.56 -0.49
N LYS A 214 -23.08 -15.75 -1.17
CA LYS A 214 -22.04 -14.90 -0.59
C LYS A 214 -22.57 -13.48 -0.48
N ILE A 215 -22.58 -12.93 0.73
CA ILE A 215 -23.01 -11.57 1.05
C ILE A 215 -21.74 -10.76 1.38
N GLU A 216 -21.42 -9.78 0.56
CA GLU A 216 -20.24 -8.92 0.73
C GLU A 216 -20.67 -7.53 1.20
N PHE A 217 -19.87 -6.95 2.13
CA PHE A 217 -20.16 -5.68 2.79
C PHE A 217 -19.15 -4.60 2.40
N SER A 218 -19.63 -3.37 2.22
CA SER A 218 -18.81 -2.18 1.96
C SER A 218 -19.46 -0.93 2.57
N ARG A 219 -18.74 0.19 2.57
CA ARG A 219 -19.23 1.51 3.01
C ARG A 219 -19.89 1.49 4.39
N ALA A 220 -19.20 0.90 5.36
CA ALA A 220 -19.71 0.79 6.71
C ALA A 220 -19.80 2.14 7.42
N SER A 221 -20.89 2.35 8.15
CA SER A 221 -21.11 3.50 9.03
C SER A 221 -21.46 3.03 10.43
N ARG A 222 -20.60 3.31 11.42
CA ARG A 222 -20.82 2.96 12.83
C ARG A 222 -21.78 3.95 13.48
N LYS A 223 -22.85 3.44 14.04
CA LYS A 223 -23.81 4.19 14.89
C LYS A 223 -23.68 3.73 16.33
N SER A 224 -24.40 4.34 17.27
CA SER A 224 -24.33 4.00 18.69
C SER A 224 -24.65 2.52 18.97
N ASP A 225 -25.66 1.98 18.31
CA ASP A 225 -26.27 0.67 18.56
C ASP A 225 -26.29 -0.26 17.34
N GLN A 226 -25.73 0.17 16.20
CA GLN A 226 -25.76 -0.59 14.95
C GLN A 226 -24.61 -0.21 14.01
N VAL A 227 -24.35 -1.07 13.02
CA VAL A 227 -23.52 -0.77 11.86
C VAL A 227 -24.42 -0.80 10.63
N LEU A 228 -24.39 0.27 9.84
CA LEU A 228 -25.04 0.33 8.52
C LEU A 228 -23.96 0.06 7.48
N ALA A 229 -24.28 -0.72 6.45
CA ALA A 229 -23.34 -1.02 5.36
C ALA A 229 -24.13 -1.31 4.08
N ASP A 230 -23.47 -1.11 2.95
CA ASP A 230 -23.97 -1.59 1.66
C ASP A 230 -23.67 -3.07 1.51
N VAL A 231 -24.55 -3.74 0.76
CA VAL A 231 -24.52 -5.19 0.59
C VAL A 231 -24.54 -5.56 -0.90
N ARG A 232 -23.67 -6.48 -1.29
CA ARG A 232 -23.73 -7.17 -2.58
C ARG A 232 -23.94 -8.66 -2.33
N ILE A 233 -24.96 -9.25 -2.98
CA ILE A 233 -25.32 -10.67 -2.87
C ILE A 233 -24.96 -11.36 -4.18
N SER A 234 -24.21 -12.46 -4.11
CA SER A 234 -23.85 -13.30 -5.25
C SER A 234 -23.99 -14.79 -4.87
N ILE A 235 -23.99 -15.67 -5.89
CA ILE A 235 -23.90 -17.10 -5.65
C ILE A 235 -22.46 -17.42 -5.21
N ALA A 236 -22.31 -18.15 -4.12
CA ALA A 236 -21.00 -18.61 -3.63
C ALA A 236 -20.34 -19.56 -4.63
N ASP A 237 -19.00 -19.51 -4.77
CA ASP A 237 -18.28 -20.28 -5.80
C ASP A 237 -18.45 -21.79 -5.67
N ASN A 238 -18.47 -22.31 -4.45
CA ASN A 238 -18.77 -23.72 -4.15
C ASN A 238 -20.21 -24.13 -4.54
N ALA A 239 -21.14 -23.21 -4.68
CA ALA A 239 -22.51 -23.49 -5.14
C ALA A 239 -22.61 -23.48 -6.68
N LYS A 240 -21.76 -22.72 -7.36
CA LYS A 240 -21.66 -22.71 -8.84
C LYS A 240 -21.13 -24.06 -9.36
N GLU A 241 -20.08 -24.63 -8.73
CA GLU A 241 -19.53 -25.93 -9.10
C GLU A 241 -20.52 -27.09 -8.94
N LYS A 242 -21.44 -27.00 -7.95
CA LYS A 242 -22.51 -28.00 -7.78
C LYS A 242 -23.56 -27.90 -8.87
N ASP A 243 -23.97 -26.71 -9.25
CA ASP A 243 -24.99 -26.47 -10.27
C ASP A 243 -24.50 -26.86 -11.69
N GLU A 244 -23.22 -26.65 -11.99
CA GLU A 244 -22.59 -27.11 -13.25
C GLU A 244 -22.44 -28.64 -13.29
N ASN A 245 -22.09 -29.29 -12.19
CA ASN A 245 -21.98 -30.76 -12.10
C ASN A 245 -23.35 -31.43 -12.20
N ASP A 246 -24.43 -30.85 -11.68
CA ASP A 246 -25.79 -31.39 -11.80
C ASP A 246 -26.38 -31.17 -13.20
N LYS A 247 -25.99 -30.10 -13.92
CA LYS A 247 -26.37 -29.90 -15.33
C LYS A 247 -25.66 -30.88 -16.30
N ASN A 248 -24.44 -31.27 -15.97
CA ASN A 248 -23.67 -32.26 -16.76
C ASN A 248 -24.03 -33.73 -16.48
N ARG A 249 -24.91 -33.99 -15.51
CA ARG A 249 -25.43 -35.34 -15.15
C ARG A 249 -26.83 -35.63 -15.70
N LYS A 250 -27.46 -34.68 -16.37
CA LYS A 250 -28.75 -34.81 -17.08
C LYS A 250 -28.54 -34.80 -18.58
#